data_7348c6392460446b92d3d1087675666f
#
_entry.id   7348c6392460446b92d3d1087675666f
#
_cell.length_a   1.000
_cell.length_b   1.000
_cell.length_c   1.000
_cell.angle_alpha   90.00
_cell.angle_beta   90.00
_cell.angle_gamma   90.00
#
_symmetry.space_group_name_H-M   'P 1'
#
loop_
_entity.id
_entity.type
_entity.pdbx_description
1 polymer ?
#
loop_
_entity_poly.entity_id
_entity_poly.type
_entity_poly.pdbx_seq_one_letter_code
_entity_poly.pdbx_strand_id
1 'polypeptide(L)'
;MDVALEKRQVKRAYKLYAPAYDFVFDWIFHPGREAAIRLLDIRPGQHVLEVGIGTGLNLPLYPARCRLTGIDLSEEMLRKAHEKVDELGVTNVTLRAMDATVMEFGDNEFDSAVATYTISAVPDPVAVLSEMRRVVKPNGNIVVLNHFRSERRVMGRMEDLVAPVCTRLGWKSNLPLEPLLEQVGLIPEISTKVNLFNGWRLIKCVNRK
;
A
#
# COMPACT_ATOMS: atom_id res chain seq x y z
N MET A 1 -24.33 6.50 3.35
CA MET A 1 -24.24 5.08 2.92
C MET A 1 -22.88 4.94 2.26
N ASP A 2 -21.87 4.51 3.02
CA ASP A 2 -20.53 4.27 2.49
C ASP A 2 -20.60 3.12 1.49
N VAL A 3 -20.33 3.43 0.23
CA VAL A 3 -20.22 2.41 -0.82
C VAL A 3 -18.88 1.72 -0.62
N ALA A 4 -18.88 0.65 0.16
CA ALA A 4 -17.69 -0.20 0.30
C ALA A 4 -17.33 -0.79 -1.07
N LEU A 5 -16.05 -0.76 -1.41
CA LEU A 5 -15.55 -1.42 -2.62
C LEU A 5 -15.72 -2.94 -2.48
N GLU A 6 -16.47 -3.55 -3.39
CA GLU A 6 -16.54 -5.01 -3.42
C GLU A 6 -15.23 -5.60 -3.94
N LYS A 7 -14.75 -6.68 -3.32
CA LYS A 7 -13.52 -7.41 -3.75
C LYS A 7 -13.52 -7.76 -5.25
N ARG A 8 -14.70 -8.06 -5.81
CA ARG A 8 -14.89 -8.34 -7.23
C ARG A 8 -14.63 -7.14 -8.14
N GLN A 9 -15.01 -5.94 -7.70
CA GLN A 9 -14.82 -4.70 -8.47
C GLN A 9 -13.34 -4.32 -8.53
N VAL A 10 -12.65 -4.46 -7.40
CA VAL A 10 -11.20 -4.24 -7.33
C VAL A 10 -10.45 -5.17 -8.29
N LYS A 11 -10.73 -6.48 -8.25
CA LYS A 11 -10.12 -7.45 -9.19
C LYS A 11 -10.39 -7.13 -10.66
N ARG A 12 -11.62 -6.72 -11.01
CA ARG A 12 -11.98 -6.38 -12.41
C ARG A 12 -11.32 -5.11 -12.91
N ALA A 13 -11.26 -4.06 -12.07
CA ALA A 13 -10.63 -2.79 -12.44
C ALA A 13 -9.13 -3.01 -12.75
N TYR A 14 -8.41 -3.70 -11.86
CA TYR A 14 -7.00 -4.00 -12.08
C TYR A 14 -6.75 -4.88 -13.32
N LYS A 15 -7.60 -5.85 -13.60
CA LYS A 15 -7.48 -6.69 -14.80
C LYS A 15 -7.54 -5.89 -16.12
N LEU A 16 -8.37 -4.85 -16.17
CA LEU A 16 -8.57 -4.04 -17.38
C LEU A 16 -7.37 -3.10 -17.64
N TYR A 17 -6.71 -2.62 -16.59
CA TYR A 17 -5.65 -1.61 -16.68
C TYR A 17 -4.23 -2.20 -16.61
N ALA A 18 -4.09 -3.49 -16.32
CA ALA A 18 -2.81 -4.15 -16.13
C ALA A 18 -1.74 -3.92 -17.24
N PRO A 19 -2.06 -3.89 -18.54
CA PRO A 19 -1.04 -3.72 -19.59
C PRO A 19 -0.42 -2.32 -19.67
N ALA A 20 -1.21 -1.27 -19.32
CA ALA A 20 -0.74 0.12 -19.34
C ALA A 20 -0.33 0.64 -17.96
N TYR A 21 -0.65 -0.13 -16.93
CA TYR A 21 -0.48 0.25 -15.53
C TYR A 21 0.98 0.54 -15.18
N ASP A 22 1.89 -0.36 -15.53
CA ASP A 22 3.30 -0.28 -15.16
C ASP A 22 3.99 0.96 -15.74
N PHE A 23 3.72 1.29 -17.00
CA PHE A 23 4.38 2.41 -17.67
C PHE A 23 3.95 3.78 -17.12
N VAL A 24 2.63 4.00 -16.95
CA VAL A 24 2.10 5.29 -16.47
C VAL A 24 2.36 5.48 -14.98
N PHE A 25 2.17 4.40 -14.20
CA PHE A 25 2.36 4.45 -12.76
C PHE A 25 3.83 4.48 -12.36
N ASP A 26 4.72 3.88 -13.14
CA ASP A 26 6.14 3.91 -12.81
C ASP A 26 6.69 5.34 -12.86
N TRP A 27 6.48 6.05 -13.94
CA TRP A 27 7.03 7.40 -14.12
C TRP A 27 6.49 8.44 -13.10
N ILE A 28 5.16 8.44 -12.86
CA ILE A 28 4.50 9.44 -11.99
C ILE A 28 4.71 9.12 -10.52
N PHE A 29 4.72 7.85 -10.16
CA PHE A 29 4.66 7.41 -8.77
C PHE A 29 5.98 6.86 -8.21
N HIS A 30 6.99 6.70 -9.04
CA HIS A 30 8.31 6.20 -8.64
C HIS A 30 8.96 7.01 -7.50
N PRO A 31 8.99 8.35 -7.51
CA PRO A 31 9.62 9.11 -6.42
C PRO A 31 8.97 8.85 -5.05
N GLY A 32 7.64 8.72 -5.03
CA GLY A 32 6.92 8.38 -3.80
C GLY A 32 7.22 6.97 -3.32
N ARG A 33 7.30 5.97 -4.24
CA ARG A 33 7.67 4.59 -3.89
C ARG A 33 9.08 4.51 -3.31
N GLU A 34 10.04 5.16 -3.97
CA GLU A 34 11.42 5.23 -3.48
C GLU A 34 11.49 5.84 -2.07
N ALA A 35 10.78 6.96 -1.83
CA ALA A 35 10.70 7.58 -0.53
C ALA A 35 10.03 6.66 0.52
N ALA A 36 8.99 5.90 0.14
CA ALA A 36 8.31 4.96 1.04
C ALA A 36 9.23 3.83 1.48
N ILE A 37 9.94 3.20 0.55
CA ILE A 37 10.88 2.12 0.88
C ILE A 37 12.05 2.65 1.71
N ARG A 38 12.56 3.86 1.42
CA ARG A 38 13.62 4.49 2.22
C ARG A 38 13.17 4.77 3.67
N LEU A 39 11.91 5.17 3.88
CA LEU A 39 11.37 5.43 5.23
C LEU A 39 11.18 4.17 6.07
N LEU A 40 11.16 2.98 5.49
CA LEU A 40 11.15 1.73 6.24
C LEU A 40 12.41 1.55 7.08
N ASP A 41 13.52 2.21 6.71
CA ASP A 41 14.83 2.08 7.40
C ASP A 41 15.26 0.62 7.55
N ILE A 42 15.24 -0.11 6.42
CA ILE A 42 15.46 -1.56 6.38
C ILE A 42 16.92 -1.89 6.67
N ARG A 43 17.13 -2.70 7.70
CA ARG A 43 18.46 -3.22 8.06
C ARG A 43 18.68 -4.62 7.47
N PRO A 44 19.95 -5.01 7.25
CA PRO A 44 20.26 -6.35 6.76
C PRO A 44 19.63 -7.45 7.63
N GLY A 45 19.01 -8.44 6.99
CA GLY A 45 18.36 -9.58 7.64
C GLY A 45 16.92 -9.33 8.11
N GLN A 46 16.42 -8.11 8.06
CA GLN A 46 15.03 -7.82 8.43
C GLN A 46 14.03 -8.44 7.45
N HIS A 47 12.87 -8.79 7.97
CA HIS A 47 11.73 -9.32 7.24
C HIS A 47 10.70 -8.22 7.03
N VAL A 48 10.44 -7.87 5.79
CA VAL A 48 9.53 -6.79 5.38
C VAL A 48 8.29 -7.39 4.75
N LEU A 49 7.12 -6.84 5.09
CA LEU A 49 5.85 -7.14 4.41
C LEU A 49 5.49 -5.98 3.47
N GLU A 50 5.21 -6.30 2.21
CA GLU A 50 4.55 -5.38 1.28
C GLU A 50 3.11 -5.81 1.05
N VAL A 51 2.17 -4.93 1.40
CA VAL A 51 0.73 -5.14 1.24
C VAL A 51 0.25 -4.50 -0.05
N GLY A 52 -0.33 -5.31 -0.94
CA GLY A 52 -0.72 -4.89 -2.28
C GLY A 52 0.49 -4.68 -3.19
N ILE A 53 1.36 -5.71 -3.29
CA ILE A 53 2.60 -5.64 -4.08
C ILE A 53 2.33 -5.42 -5.59
N GLY A 54 1.12 -5.75 -6.06
CA GLY A 54 0.72 -5.59 -7.45
C GLY A 54 1.66 -6.33 -8.41
N THR A 55 2.15 -5.62 -9.42
CA THR A 55 3.09 -6.14 -10.43
C THR A 55 4.55 -6.10 -10.00
N GLY A 56 4.82 -5.77 -8.72
CA GLY A 56 6.17 -5.77 -8.16
C GLY A 56 7.01 -4.53 -8.53
N LEU A 57 6.38 -3.36 -8.74
CA LEU A 57 7.10 -2.12 -9.10
C LEU A 57 8.10 -1.65 -8.03
N ASN A 58 7.92 -2.06 -6.78
CA ASN A 58 8.83 -1.72 -5.70
C ASN A 58 10.01 -2.70 -5.56
N LEU A 59 9.97 -3.87 -6.21
CA LEU A 59 11.01 -4.91 -6.07
C LEU A 59 12.44 -4.40 -6.24
N PRO A 60 12.75 -3.54 -7.26
CA PRO A 60 14.10 -3.03 -7.44
C PRO A 60 14.57 -2.06 -6.34
N LEU A 61 13.66 -1.54 -5.52
CA LEU A 61 13.95 -0.55 -4.50
C LEU A 61 14.38 -1.18 -3.16
N TYR A 62 14.11 -2.47 -2.97
CA TYR A 62 14.46 -3.17 -1.72
C TYR A 62 15.93 -3.52 -1.65
N PRO A 63 16.57 -3.37 -0.47
CA PRO A 63 17.93 -3.85 -0.26
C PRO A 63 18.06 -5.37 -0.46
N ALA A 64 19.08 -5.82 -1.16
CA ALA A 64 19.28 -7.25 -1.45
C ALA A 64 19.40 -8.14 -0.19
N ARG A 65 19.73 -7.58 0.96
CA ARG A 65 19.94 -8.31 2.22
C ARG A 65 18.72 -8.34 3.14
N CYS A 66 17.54 -7.85 2.72
CA CYS A 66 16.30 -8.03 3.46
C CYS A 66 15.57 -9.28 2.94
N ARG A 67 14.64 -9.82 3.75
CA ARG A 67 13.63 -10.79 3.29
C ARG A 67 12.37 -10.03 3.00
N LEU A 68 11.77 -10.21 1.83
CA LEU A 68 10.54 -9.56 1.43
C LEU A 68 9.42 -10.60 1.28
N THR A 69 8.30 -10.35 1.94
CA THR A 69 7.05 -11.03 1.63
C THR A 69 6.10 -10.01 1.02
N GLY A 70 5.67 -10.25 -0.22
CA GLY A 70 4.67 -9.44 -0.91
C GLY A 70 3.34 -10.17 -0.99
N ILE A 71 2.25 -9.49 -0.63
CA ILE A 71 0.89 -10.03 -0.77
C ILE A 71 0.06 -9.19 -1.72
N ASP A 72 -0.79 -9.84 -2.48
CA ASP A 72 -1.82 -9.20 -3.31
C ASP A 72 -3.05 -10.10 -3.41
N LEU A 73 -4.23 -9.49 -3.60
CA LEU A 73 -5.47 -10.24 -3.81
C LEU A 73 -5.58 -10.80 -5.24
N SER A 74 -4.87 -10.21 -6.19
CA SER A 74 -4.93 -10.51 -7.62
C SER A 74 -3.82 -11.48 -8.02
N GLU A 75 -4.19 -12.72 -8.36
CA GLU A 75 -3.25 -13.71 -8.92
C GLU A 75 -2.60 -13.23 -10.23
N GLU A 76 -3.32 -12.42 -11.03
CA GLU A 76 -2.79 -11.87 -12.28
C GLU A 76 -1.67 -10.83 -12.02
N MET A 77 -1.83 -10.00 -10.98
CA MET A 77 -0.77 -9.09 -10.55
C MET A 77 0.44 -9.85 -10.02
N LEU A 78 0.21 -10.87 -9.20
CA LEU A 78 1.27 -11.72 -8.65
C LEU A 78 2.03 -12.48 -9.73
N ARG A 79 1.35 -12.93 -10.80
CA ARG A 79 2.03 -13.55 -11.95
C ARG A 79 3.07 -12.59 -12.56
N LYS A 80 2.71 -11.33 -12.77
CA LYS A 80 3.66 -10.30 -13.26
C LYS A 80 4.76 -9.98 -12.26
N ALA A 81 4.43 -9.97 -10.96
CA ALA A 81 5.43 -9.80 -9.92
C ALA A 81 6.43 -10.96 -9.91
N HIS A 82 5.99 -12.21 -10.13
CA HIS A 82 6.87 -13.37 -10.29
C HIS A 82 7.79 -13.23 -11.50
N GLU A 83 7.25 -12.83 -12.67
CA GLU A 83 8.05 -12.56 -13.86
C GLU A 83 9.16 -11.52 -13.56
N LYS A 84 8.81 -10.46 -12.81
CA LYS A 84 9.78 -9.44 -12.41
C LYS A 84 10.82 -9.95 -11.39
N VAL A 85 10.43 -10.81 -10.45
CA VAL A 85 11.38 -11.48 -9.53
C VAL A 85 12.40 -12.29 -10.33
N ASP A 86 11.95 -13.04 -11.34
CA ASP A 86 12.81 -13.85 -12.21
C ASP A 86 13.72 -12.96 -13.06
N GLU A 87 13.20 -11.89 -13.66
CA GLU A 87 13.97 -10.90 -14.43
C GLU A 87 15.08 -10.22 -13.61
N LEU A 88 14.79 -9.91 -12.35
CA LEU A 88 15.74 -9.28 -11.42
C LEU A 88 16.73 -10.28 -10.82
N GLY A 89 16.46 -11.57 -10.93
CA GLY A 89 17.29 -12.63 -10.34
C GLY A 89 17.34 -12.58 -8.81
N VAL A 90 16.31 -12.04 -8.15
CA VAL A 90 16.26 -11.92 -6.69
C VAL A 90 15.69 -13.18 -6.06
N THR A 91 16.33 -13.66 -4.96
CA THR A 91 15.96 -14.94 -4.30
C THR A 91 15.38 -14.74 -2.89
N ASN A 92 15.33 -13.51 -2.42
CA ASN A 92 14.92 -13.12 -1.07
C ASN A 92 13.47 -12.65 -1.01
N VAL A 93 12.66 -12.95 -2.04
CA VAL A 93 11.26 -12.52 -2.19
C VAL A 93 10.33 -13.74 -2.15
N THR A 94 9.27 -13.62 -1.37
CA THR A 94 8.14 -14.57 -1.34
C THR A 94 6.88 -13.83 -1.73
N LEU A 95 6.11 -14.33 -2.69
CA LEU A 95 4.85 -13.74 -3.15
C LEU A 95 3.69 -14.66 -2.78
N ARG A 96 2.60 -14.10 -2.22
CA ARG A 96 1.43 -14.87 -1.78
C ARG A 96 0.13 -14.19 -2.20
N ALA A 97 -0.80 -14.96 -2.79
CA ALA A 97 -2.18 -14.52 -2.98
C ALA A 97 -2.88 -14.49 -1.61
N MET A 98 -3.29 -13.30 -1.16
CA MET A 98 -3.86 -13.14 0.18
C MET A 98 -4.77 -11.92 0.27
N ASP A 99 -5.82 -12.05 1.08
CA ASP A 99 -6.67 -10.92 1.48
C ASP A 99 -6.01 -10.17 2.63
N ALA A 100 -5.63 -8.93 2.37
CA ALA A 100 -4.97 -8.09 3.38
C ALA A 100 -5.88 -7.69 4.56
N THR A 101 -7.20 -7.92 4.46
CA THR A 101 -8.13 -7.68 5.58
C THR A 101 -8.12 -8.80 6.62
N VAL A 102 -7.58 -9.98 6.26
CA VAL A 102 -7.41 -11.14 7.15
C VAL A 102 -6.12 -11.85 6.75
N MET A 103 -5.00 -11.42 7.32
CA MET A 103 -3.69 -11.96 6.96
C MET A 103 -3.39 -13.27 7.69
N GLU A 104 -2.95 -14.28 6.92
CA GLU A 104 -2.55 -15.60 7.43
C GLU A 104 -1.10 -15.59 7.97
N PHE A 105 -0.74 -14.54 8.71
CA PHE A 105 0.56 -14.38 9.36
C PHE A 105 0.38 -14.34 10.88
N GLY A 106 1.41 -14.77 11.59
CA GLY A 106 1.48 -14.66 13.04
C GLY A 106 1.61 -13.21 13.52
N ASP A 107 1.25 -12.97 14.79
CA ASP A 107 1.51 -11.68 15.42
C ASP A 107 3.01 -11.41 15.49
N ASN A 108 3.42 -10.17 15.23
CA ASN A 108 4.83 -9.73 15.33
C ASN A 108 5.81 -10.53 14.43
N GLU A 109 5.35 -10.97 13.27
CA GLU A 109 6.18 -11.76 12.33
C GLU A 109 7.17 -10.88 11.56
N PHE A 110 6.79 -9.65 11.21
CA PHE A 110 7.57 -8.76 10.36
C PHE A 110 8.26 -7.65 11.15
N ASP A 111 9.46 -7.25 10.71
CA ASP A 111 10.18 -6.12 11.28
C ASP A 111 9.57 -4.78 10.83
N SER A 112 9.01 -4.73 9.63
CA SER A 112 8.30 -3.57 9.09
C SER A 112 7.28 -3.97 8.03
N ALA A 113 6.32 -3.08 7.75
CA ALA A 113 5.37 -3.26 6.67
C ALA A 113 5.16 -1.97 5.87
N VAL A 114 4.87 -2.11 4.58
CA VAL A 114 4.54 -1.01 3.69
C VAL A 114 3.30 -1.31 2.85
N ALA A 115 2.50 -0.27 2.60
CA ALA A 115 1.42 -0.30 1.62
C ALA A 115 1.53 0.95 0.73
N THR A 116 1.81 0.75 -0.56
CA THR A 116 1.89 1.85 -1.54
C THR A 116 0.71 1.80 -2.48
N TYR A 117 -0.09 2.89 -2.49
CA TYR A 117 -1.28 3.06 -3.35
C TYR A 117 -2.38 2.01 -3.16
N THR A 118 -2.31 1.23 -2.08
CA THR A 118 -3.20 0.10 -1.82
C THR A 118 -4.40 0.48 -0.94
N ILE A 119 -4.18 1.33 0.08
CA ILE A 119 -5.17 1.60 1.14
C ILE A 119 -6.46 2.24 0.61
N SER A 120 -6.41 3.04 -0.45
CA SER A 120 -7.62 3.58 -1.09
C SER A 120 -8.34 2.58 -2.00
N ALA A 121 -7.69 1.48 -2.38
CA ALA A 121 -8.22 0.47 -3.29
C ALA A 121 -8.83 -0.74 -2.57
N VAL A 122 -8.62 -0.88 -1.26
CA VAL A 122 -9.17 -1.99 -0.48
C VAL A 122 -10.60 -1.70 0.01
N PRO A 123 -11.45 -2.73 0.19
CA PRO A 123 -12.80 -2.56 0.72
C PRO A 123 -12.82 -1.99 2.14
N ASP A 124 -11.96 -2.52 3.01
CA ASP A 124 -11.84 -2.13 4.42
C ASP A 124 -10.41 -1.69 4.77
N PRO A 125 -10.10 -0.38 4.65
CA PRO A 125 -8.79 0.16 5.01
C PRO A 125 -8.43 -0.01 6.50
N VAL A 126 -9.44 0.02 7.39
CA VAL A 126 -9.24 -0.13 8.84
C VAL A 126 -8.77 -1.54 9.15
N ALA A 127 -9.42 -2.55 8.58
CA ALA A 127 -9.01 -3.94 8.74
C ALA A 127 -7.58 -4.18 8.23
N VAL A 128 -7.24 -3.66 7.04
CA VAL A 128 -5.88 -3.79 6.48
C VAL A 128 -4.82 -3.17 7.39
N LEU A 129 -5.02 -1.93 7.85
CA LEU A 129 -4.06 -1.28 8.75
C LEU A 129 -3.99 -1.95 10.12
N SER A 130 -5.10 -2.49 10.62
CA SER A 130 -5.13 -3.27 11.88
C SER A 130 -4.32 -4.56 11.74
N GLU A 131 -4.44 -5.26 10.62
CA GLU A 131 -3.64 -6.44 10.33
C GLU A 131 -2.15 -6.08 10.16
N MET A 132 -1.82 -5.00 9.43
CA MET A 132 -0.44 -4.52 9.37
C MET A 132 0.14 -4.24 10.77
N ARG A 133 -0.67 -3.61 11.64
CA ARG A 133 -0.27 -3.37 13.04
C ARG A 133 -0.09 -4.67 13.82
N ARG A 134 -0.96 -5.66 13.61
CA ARG A 134 -0.89 -6.96 14.28
C ARG A 134 0.39 -7.72 13.91
N VAL A 135 0.68 -7.83 12.62
CA VAL A 135 1.78 -8.65 12.09
C VAL A 135 3.15 -8.00 12.22
N VAL A 136 3.22 -6.66 12.36
CA VAL A 136 4.49 -5.95 12.57
C VAL A 136 4.88 -6.00 14.05
N LYS A 137 6.16 -6.25 14.33
CA LYS A 137 6.73 -6.29 15.67
C LYS A 137 6.54 -4.97 16.43
N PRO A 138 6.54 -4.98 17.78
CA PRO A 138 6.66 -3.74 18.56
C PRO A 138 7.89 -2.94 18.13
N ASN A 139 7.73 -1.62 18.01
CA ASN A 139 8.72 -0.67 17.50
C ASN A 139 9.11 -0.86 16.01
N GLY A 140 8.44 -1.73 15.27
CA GLY A 140 8.61 -1.86 13.83
C GLY A 140 7.95 -0.70 13.07
N ASN A 141 8.44 -0.42 11.86
CA ASN A 141 7.94 0.67 11.04
C ASN A 141 6.74 0.20 10.18
N ILE A 142 5.69 1.02 10.16
CA ILE A 142 4.55 0.87 9.25
C ILE A 142 4.53 2.10 8.35
N VAL A 143 4.70 1.90 7.05
CA VAL A 143 4.74 2.99 6.06
C VAL A 143 3.55 2.87 5.12
N VAL A 144 2.85 3.98 4.93
CA VAL A 144 1.71 4.06 4.00
C VAL A 144 1.94 5.21 3.04
N LEU A 145 1.83 4.91 1.74
CA LEU A 145 1.83 5.90 0.68
C LEU A 145 0.52 5.80 -0.08
N ASN A 146 -0.32 6.84 0.02
CA ASN A 146 -1.62 6.81 -0.62
C ASN A 146 -2.16 8.23 -0.91
N HIS A 147 -3.18 8.31 -1.76
CA HIS A 147 -4.01 9.50 -1.86
C HIS A 147 -5.01 9.52 -0.70
N PHE A 148 -5.08 10.65 0.00
CA PHE A 148 -6.06 10.89 1.06
C PHE A 148 -6.83 12.17 0.77
N ARG A 149 -8.04 12.26 1.33
CA ARG A 149 -8.89 13.43 1.20
C ARG A 149 -8.16 14.70 1.63
N SER A 150 -8.26 15.73 0.81
CA SER A 150 -7.63 17.02 1.09
C SER A 150 -8.29 17.72 2.28
N GLU A 151 -7.47 18.27 3.17
CA GLU A 151 -7.93 19.12 4.27
C GLU A 151 -8.42 20.50 3.78
N ARG A 152 -8.03 20.90 2.56
CA ARG A 152 -8.51 22.14 1.94
C ARG A 152 -9.98 22.00 1.58
N ARG A 153 -10.84 22.87 2.17
CA ARG A 153 -12.30 22.79 2.10
C ARG A 153 -12.85 22.66 0.66
N VAL A 154 -12.28 23.42 -0.27
CA VAL A 154 -12.72 23.41 -1.68
C VAL A 154 -12.29 22.12 -2.36
N MET A 155 -11.01 21.72 -2.23
CA MET A 155 -10.49 20.50 -2.84
C MET A 155 -11.17 19.25 -2.28
N GLY A 156 -11.32 19.15 -0.96
CA GLY A 156 -12.00 18.03 -0.32
C GLY A 156 -13.46 17.88 -0.79
N ARG A 157 -14.20 18.98 -1.02
CA ARG A 157 -15.56 18.92 -1.61
C ARG A 157 -15.55 18.44 -3.07
N MET A 158 -14.54 18.82 -3.85
CA MET A 158 -14.38 18.31 -5.21
C MET A 158 -14.09 16.81 -5.21
N GLU A 159 -13.23 16.35 -4.31
CA GLU A 159 -12.92 14.93 -4.14
C GLU A 159 -14.16 14.12 -3.70
N ASP A 160 -14.99 14.67 -2.80
CA ASP A 160 -16.26 14.07 -2.41
C ASP A 160 -17.24 13.97 -3.61
N LEU A 161 -17.27 14.97 -4.48
CA LEU A 161 -18.13 14.98 -5.65
C LEU A 161 -17.73 13.93 -6.70
N VAL A 162 -16.43 13.70 -6.89
CA VAL A 162 -15.91 12.71 -7.85
C VAL A 162 -15.79 11.30 -7.25
N ALA A 163 -15.90 11.16 -5.92
CA ALA A 163 -15.71 9.89 -5.22
C ALA A 163 -16.58 8.73 -5.78
N PRO A 164 -17.86 8.91 -6.16
CA PRO A 164 -18.65 7.82 -6.74
C PRO A 164 -18.09 7.28 -8.06
N VAL A 165 -17.47 8.16 -8.86
CA VAL A 165 -16.82 7.77 -10.14
C VAL A 165 -15.52 7.03 -9.83
N CYS A 166 -14.68 7.60 -8.96
CA CYS A 166 -13.42 6.98 -8.54
C CYS A 166 -13.63 5.60 -7.91
N THR A 167 -14.68 5.44 -7.10
CA THR A 167 -15.05 4.15 -6.50
C THR A 167 -15.41 3.11 -7.55
N ARG A 168 -16.12 3.49 -8.62
CA ARG A 168 -16.41 2.59 -9.75
C ARG A 168 -15.14 2.20 -10.54
N LEU A 169 -14.12 3.04 -10.51
CA LEU A 169 -12.80 2.78 -11.10
C LEU A 169 -11.87 1.98 -10.18
N GLY A 170 -12.31 1.66 -8.96
CA GLY A 170 -11.59 0.77 -8.06
C GLY A 170 -10.76 1.45 -6.96
N TRP A 171 -10.94 2.76 -6.70
CA TRP A 171 -10.25 3.46 -5.61
C TRP A 171 -11.10 4.56 -4.98
N LYS A 172 -10.83 4.87 -3.70
CA LYS A 172 -11.51 5.93 -2.95
C LYS A 172 -10.68 7.21 -3.01
N SER A 173 -11.24 8.29 -3.59
CA SER A 173 -10.57 9.60 -3.67
C SER A 173 -10.69 10.42 -2.38
N ASN A 174 -11.65 10.09 -1.52
CA ASN A 174 -12.03 10.87 -0.35
C ASN A 174 -11.78 10.16 0.99
N LEU A 175 -10.79 9.24 1.03
CA LEU A 175 -10.44 8.53 2.26
C LEU A 175 -9.86 9.51 3.30
N PRO A 176 -10.50 9.69 4.48
CA PRO A 176 -10.01 10.60 5.51
C PRO A 176 -8.85 9.95 6.27
N LEU A 177 -7.70 10.62 6.34
CA LEU A 177 -6.49 10.07 6.95
C LEU A 177 -6.58 9.98 8.47
N GLU A 178 -6.86 11.10 9.12
CA GLU A 178 -6.81 11.22 10.59
C GLU A 178 -7.77 10.26 11.28
N PRO A 179 -9.07 10.18 10.90
CA PRO A 179 -10.00 9.21 11.47
C PRO A 179 -9.58 7.75 11.24
N LEU A 180 -8.95 7.46 10.08
CA LEU A 180 -8.48 6.12 9.75
C LEU A 180 -7.34 5.70 10.70
N LEU A 181 -6.36 6.56 10.90
CA LEU A 181 -5.23 6.29 11.80
C LEU A 181 -5.66 6.18 13.26
N GLU A 182 -6.58 7.04 13.70
CA GLU A 182 -7.15 7.05 15.05
C GLU A 182 -7.87 5.74 15.36
N GLN A 183 -8.71 5.24 14.46
CA GLN A 183 -9.43 3.96 14.62
C GLN A 183 -8.49 2.78 14.81
N VAL A 184 -7.32 2.80 14.14
CA VAL A 184 -6.32 1.74 14.24
C VAL A 184 -5.35 1.96 15.41
N GLY A 185 -5.32 3.17 15.99
CA GLY A 185 -4.37 3.57 17.04
C GLY A 185 -2.95 3.69 16.50
N LEU A 186 -2.79 4.15 15.25
CA LEU A 186 -1.50 4.47 14.64
C LEU A 186 -1.24 5.97 14.74
N ILE A 187 -0.10 6.34 15.30
CA ILE A 187 0.32 7.74 15.45
C ILE A 187 1.45 7.99 14.45
N PRO A 188 1.27 8.92 13.50
CA PRO A 188 2.31 9.22 12.52
C PRO A 188 3.47 9.97 13.17
N GLU A 189 4.69 9.48 12.96
CA GLU A 189 5.93 10.21 13.27
C GLU A 189 6.35 11.12 12.11
N ILE A 190 6.08 10.68 10.88
CA ILE A 190 6.34 11.44 9.66
C ILE A 190 5.06 11.45 8.83
N SER A 191 4.66 12.62 8.38
CA SER A 191 3.59 12.81 7.39
C SER A 191 4.05 13.87 6.41
N THR A 192 4.30 13.47 5.16
CA THR A 192 4.78 14.38 4.11
C THR A 192 4.02 14.17 2.81
N LYS A 193 3.99 15.20 1.98
CA LYS A 193 3.37 15.15 0.66
C LYS A 193 4.42 14.79 -0.38
N VAL A 194 4.05 13.91 -1.31
CA VAL A 194 4.95 13.41 -2.36
C VAL A 194 4.24 13.38 -3.71
N ASN A 195 5.00 13.06 -4.74
CA ASN A 195 4.57 12.94 -6.13
C ASN A 195 4.06 14.24 -6.76
N LEU A 196 3.54 14.13 -7.98
CA LEU A 196 3.09 15.26 -8.78
C LEU A 196 2.04 16.09 -8.02
N PHE A 197 2.23 17.42 -7.98
CA PHE A 197 1.37 18.40 -7.29
C PHE A 197 1.16 18.13 -5.80
N ASN A 198 2.00 17.32 -5.15
CA ASN A 198 1.84 16.95 -3.73
C ASN A 198 0.46 16.30 -3.43
N GLY A 199 -0.07 15.54 -4.39
CA GLY A 199 -1.40 14.92 -4.31
C GLY A 199 -1.45 13.67 -3.44
N TRP A 200 -0.31 13.15 -3.00
CA TRP A 200 -0.23 11.93 -2.17
C TRP A 200 0.45 12.21 -0.85
N ARG A 201 0.04 11.48 0.18
CA ARG A 201 0.70 11.52 1.49
C ARG A 201 1.52 10.26 1.73
N LEU A 202 2.73 10.45 2.18
CA LEU A 202 3.63 9.44 2.67
C LEU A 202 3.69 9.56 4.19
N ILE A 203 3.35 8.47 4.88
CA ILE A 203 3.16 8.42 6.31
C ILE A 203 4.01 7.29 6.87
N LYS A 204 4.76 7.58 7.92
CA LYS A 204 5.47 6.58 8.72
C LYS A 204 4.93 6.61 10.14
N CYS A 205 4.51 5.45 10.63
CA CYS A 205 4.18 5.19 12.03
C CYS A 205 5.16 4.18 12.62
N VAL A 206 5.47 4.33 13.90
CA VAL A 206 6.14 3.28 14.68
C VAL A 206 5.06 2.49 15.43
N ASN A 207 5.12 1.18 15.33
CA ASN A 207 4.15 0.29 15.96
C ASN A 207 4.32 0.25 17.47
N ARG A 208 3.68 1.17 18.17
CA ARG A 208 3.68 1.27 19.63
C ARG A 208 2.54 0.44 20.22
N LYS A 209 2.75 -0.86 20.42
CA LYS A 209 1.81 -1.78 21.07
C LYS A 209 2.44 -2.45 22.28
#